data_fc24606ee94f207896a0d46cc3c3d022
#
_entry.id   fc24606ee94f207896a0d46cc3c3d022
#
_cell.length_a   1.000
_cell.length_b   1.000
_cell.length_c   1.000
_cell.angle_alpha   90.00
_cell.angle_beta   90.00
_cell.angle_gamma   90.00
#
_symmetry.space_group_name_H-M   'P 1'
#
loop_
_entity.id
_entity.type
_entity.pdbx_description
1 polymer ?
#
loop_
_entity_poly.entity_id
_entity_poly.type
_entity_poly.pdbx_seq_one_letter_code
_entity_poly.pdbx_strand_id
1 'polypeptide(L)'
;MKILLPYSTHFEVVKTDSSAKGKVITGGIEKFCKDLEDNIDGIIPVAITKQDKENRQTKRVIRDAIALHDPDMILFNNPWWSNMMMSFNVPLICIMHEPLVRDIRMVELGIILRDLNDSGCHIHFVSPDQLEFHRNMAKRIKDVQFGAIKGFINPSFLPDDMPYSSDLIYDVSTVGRCDNEKAPFLIHQKLRNSSDLNSLVMTNDGVYKSSTVNDYVQDNQHWTEPRHTMRGLPHSEVIEHISRSKVFCSTWPKESWGITAMEALGCGVPTILMTGDNDIHASEIVAASRSHYFKINRKCSGDEFETTVREFAITMKNRRDEIAEMTREKHSLSKWKSCIDKVIDMRYSDKNKSRSDLTEFFT
;
A
#
# COMPACT_ATOMS: atom_id res chain seq x y z
N MET A 1 9.23 -2.15 25.20
CA MET A 1 10.15 -2.30 24.05
C MET A 1 10.10 -1.04 23.22
N LYS A 2 11.23 -0.52 22.75
CA LYS A 2 11.33 0.70 21.96
C LYS A 2 11.69 0.35 20.51
N ILE A 3 10.88 0.79 19.56
CA ILE A 3 11.04 0.49 18.15
C ILE A 3 11.20 1.79 17.38
N LEU A 4 12.38 2.03 16.83
CA LEU A 4 12.63 3.20 16.00
C LEU A 4 12.02 2.98 14.60
N LEU A 5 11.20 3.93 14.15
CA LEU A 5 10.53 3.89 12.86
C LEU A 5 11.00 5.08 12.00
N PRO A 6 12.14 4.97 11.30
CA PRO A 6 12.54 5.97 10.32
C PRO A 6 11.68 5.84 9.07
N TYR A 7 11.05 6.92 8.65
CA TYR A 7 10.26 6.96 7.44
C TYR A 7 10.50 8.23 6.63
N SER A 8 10.36 8.09 5.34
CA SER A 8 10.55 9.18 4.40
C SER A 8 9.26 9.97 4.24
N THR A 9 9.28 11.26 4.58
CA THR A 9 8.21 12.15 4.20
C THR A 9 8.47 12.65 2.78
N HIS A 10 7.65 12.30 1.83
CA HIS A 10 7.69 12.87 0.48
C HIS A 10 7.05 14.26 0.42
N PHE A 11 6.28 14.62 1.44
CA PHE A 11 5.57 15.87 1.53
C PHE A 11 6.16 16.70 2.67
N GLU A 12 6.51 17.94 2.38
CA GLU A 12 6.67 18.95 3.41
C GLU A 12 5.35 19.00 4.18
N VAL A 13 5.38 18.68 5.46
CA VAL A 13 4.35 19.16 6.36
C VAL A 13 4.54 20.66 6.37
N VAL A 14 3.94 21.32 5.42
CA VAL A 14 3.78 22.76 5.49
C VAL A 14 2.95 22.96 6.74
N LYS A 15 3.58 23.42 7.82
CA LYS A 15 2.88 24.03 8.95
C LYS A 15 2.19 25.27 8.38
N THR A 16 1.04 25.04 7.75
CA THR A 16 0.16 26.11 7.36
C THR A 16 -0.54 26.56 8.61
N ASP A 17 -0.46 27.87 8.86
CA ASP A 17 -1.34 28.57 9.77
C ASP A 17 -2.75 27.99 9.72
N SER A 18 -3.41 27.94 10.87
CA SER A 18 -4.70 27.33 11.13
C SER A 18 -5.89 27.75 10.24
N SER A 19 -5.63 28.52 9.19
CA SER A 19 -6.62 29.00 8.21
C SER A 19 -6.55 28.35 6.83
N ALA A 20 -5.48 27.61 6.50
CA ALA A 20 -5.39 26.87 5.24
C ALA A 20 -5.58 25.38 5.53
N LYS A 21 -6.68 24.78 5.07
CA LYS A 21 -6.89 23.33 5.05
C LYS A 21 -5.82 22.70 4.16
N GLY A 22 -4.65 22.41 4.72
CA GLY A 22 -3.57 21.73 4.05
C GLY A 22 -4.04 20.33 3.64
N LYS A 23 -4.17 20.08 2.35
CA LYS A 23 -4.47 18.76 1.82
C LYS A 23 -3.25 17.86 1.99
N VAL A 24 -3.29 16.98 2.98
CA VAL A 24 -2.27 15.95 3.15
C VAL A 24 -2.66 14.77 2.26
N ILE A 25 -1.94 14.56 1.18
CA ILE A 25 -2.06 13.32 0.38
C ILE A 25 -1.13 12.31 1.03
N THR A 26 -1.69 11.35 1.75
CA THR A 26 -0.94 10.24 2.33
C THR A 26 -0.89 9.09 1.33
N GLY A 27 0.32 8.61 1.02
CA GLY A 27 0.50 7.34 0.31
C GLY A 27 0.29 6.14 1.25
N GLY A 28 0.27 4.94 0.69
CA GLY A 28 0.09 3.71 1.50
C GLY A 28 1.19 3.50 2.54
N ILE A 29 2.42 3.95 2.25
CA ILE A 29 3.57 3.85 3.17
C ILE A 29 3.40 4.82 4.34
N GLU A 30 3.03 6.07 4.07
CA GLU A 30 2.80 7.07 5.10
C GLU A 30 1.64 6.67 6.02
N LYS A 31 0.56 6.14 5.43
CA LYS A 31 -0.55 5.59 6.21
C LYS A 31 -0.08 4.46 7.12
N PHE A 32 0.67 3.50 6.61
CA PHE A 32 1.22 2.40 7.41
C PHE A 32 2.07 2.89 8.59
N CYS A 33 2.97 3.86 8.35
CA CYS A 33 3.78 4.44 9.42
C CYS A 33 2.94 5.14 10.48
N LYS A 34 1.91 5.88 10.05
CA LYS A 34 0.98 6.53 10.97
C LYS A 34 0.14 5.53 11.76
N ASP A 35 -0.35 4.49 11.11
CA ASP A 35 -1.09 3.40 11.74
C ASP A 35 -0.24 2.69 12.82
N LEU A 36 1.07 2.50 12.57
CA LEU A 36 2.01 1.96 13.56
C LEU A 36 2.18 2.91 14.76
N GLU A 37 2.42 4.19 14.49
CA GLU A 37 2.59 5.23 15.52
C GLU A 37 1.37 5.31 16.44
N ASP A 38 0.18 5.30 15.87
CA ASP A 38 -1.07 5.51 16.60
C ASP A 38 -1.53 4.24 17.37
N ASN A 39 -1.09 3.05 16.96
CA ASN A 39 -1.71 1.81 17.44
C ASN A 39 -0.75 0.81 18.07
N ILE A 40 0.55 0.96 17.93
CA ILE A 40 1.55 0.01 18.47
C ILE A 40 2.40 0.70 19.53
N ASP A 41 2.37 0.16 20.74
CA ASP A 41 3.14 0.72 21.85
C ASP A 41 4.65 0.65 21.62
N GLY A 42 5.33 1.73 21.97
CA GLY A 42 6.78 1.82 21.89
C GLY A 42 7.34 2.19 20.51
N ILE A 43 6.51 2.50 19.53
CA ILE A 43 6.95 3.07 18.25
C ILE A 43 7.47 4.50 18.49
N ILE A 44 8.67 4.76 17.96
CA ILE A 44 9.34 6.06 17.98
C ILE A 44 9.51 6.52 16.54
N PRO A 45 8.64 7.38 16.03
CA PRO A 45 8.71 7.82 14.63
C PRO A 45 9.88 8.79 14.42
N VAL A 46 10.60 8.62 13.31
CA VAL A 46 11.68 9.51 12.88
C VAL A 46 11.44 9.93 11.45
N ALA A 47 10.92 11.12 11.28
CA ALA A 47 10.62 11.68 9.96
C ALA A 47 11.93 12.11 9.26
N ILE A 48 12.19 11.56 8.09
CA ILE A 48 13.29 11.94 7.21
C ILE A 48 12.72 12.87 6.14
N THR A 49 13.04 14.14 6.23
CA THR A 49 12.54 15.17 5.33
C THR A 49 13.24 15.11 3.96
N LYS A 50 12.64 15.77 2.97
CA LYS A 50 13.28 15.96 1.66
C LYS A 50 14.61 16.67 1.80
N GLN A 51 14.70 17.70 2.66
CA GLN A 51 15.91 18.45 2.93
C GLN A 51 17.02 17.59 3.54
N ASP A 52 16.67 16.65 4.46
CA ASP A 52 17.65 15.71 5.03
C ASP A 52 18.27 14.82 3.96
N LYS A 53 17.47 14.39 2.98
CA LYS A 53 17.94 13.59 1.85
C LYS A 53 18.84 14.39 0.92
N GLU A 54 18.42 15.59 0.52
CA GLU A 54 19.19 16.50 -0.34
C GLU A 54 20.52 16.87 0.29
N ASN A 55 20.54 17.11 1.61
CA ASN A 55 21.74 17.41 2.39
C ASN A 55 22.56 16.16 2.78
N ARG A 56 22.15 14.96 2.38
CA ARG A 56 22.78 13.68 2.76
C ARG A 56 22.88 13.47 4.28
N GLN A 57 21.95 14.00 5.05
CA GLN A 57 21.92 13.94 6.51
C GLN A 57 21.13 12.76 7.07
N THR A 58 20.44 11.98 6.24
CA THR A 58 19.58 10.85 6.65
C THR A 58 20.26 9.94 7.69
N LYS A 59 21.51 9.55 7.43
CA LYS A 59 22.28 8.69 8.35
C LYS A 59 22.53 9.36 9.71
N ARG A 60 22.77 10.65 9.72
CA ARG A 60 22.99 11.43 10.94
C ARG A 60 21.71 11.52 11.76
N VAL A 61 20.59 11.87 11.13
CA VAL A 61 19.28 11.98 11.80
C VAL A 61 18.92 10.65 12.50
N ILE A 62 19.10 9.53 11.82
CA ILE A 62 18.83 8.22 12.41
C ILE A 62 19.80 7.89 13.54
N ARG A 63 21.10 8.19 13.39
CA ARG A 63 22.10 7.98 14.43
C ARG A 63 21.78 8.78 15.69
N ASP A 64 21.43 10.04 15.54
CA ASP A 64 21.09 10.94 16.63
C ASP A 64 19.84 10.43 17.36
N ALA A 65 18.83 9.93 16.62
CA ALA A 65 17.64 9.30 17.19
C ALA A 65 17.98 7.99 17.94
N ILE A 66 18.87 7.14 17.42
CA ILE A 66 19.33 5.93 18.12
C ILE A 66 20.03 6.32 19.43
N ALA A 67 20.93 7.31 19.41
CA ALA A 67 21.62 7.77 20.60
C ALA A 67 20.67 8.37 21.66
N LEU A 68 19.63 9.05 21.22
CA LEU A 68 18.64 9.68 22.11
C LEU A 68 17.71 8.67 22.77
N HIS A 69 17.24 7.68 22.01
CA HIS A 69 16.14 6.81 22.45
C HIS A 69 16.60 5.41 22.88
N ASP A 70 17.79 4.98 22.53
CA ASP A 70 18.33 3.63 22.77
C ASP A 70 17.29 2.55 22.43
N PRO A 71 16.96 2.39 21.12
CA PRO A 71 15.90 1.49 20.69
C PRO A 71 16.34 0.02 20.74
N ASP A 72 15.39 -0.86 21.04
CA ASP A 72 15.58 -2.30 20.99
C ASP A 72 15.71 -2.83 19.56
N MET A 73 15.04 -2.16 18.61
CA MET A 73 15.07 -2.49 17.18
C MET A 73 14.73 -1.30 16.29
N ILE A 74 15.03 -1.43 14.99
CA ILE A 74 14.64 -0.48 13.95
C ILE A 74 13.70 -1.21 12.97
N LEU A 75 12.52 -0.66 12.75
CA LEU A 75 11.60 -1.05 11.69
C LEU A 75 11.65 -0.01 10.59
N PHE A 76 11.95 -0.40 9.35
CA PHE A 76 12.04 0.52 8.23
C PHE A 76 11.37 -0.06 6.98
N ASN A 77 10.95 0.81 6.08
CA ASN A 77 10.15 0.46 4.89
C ASN A 77 10.81 0.85 3.56
N ASN A 78 12.06 1.28 3.62
CA ASN A 78 12.82 1.66 2.43
C ASN A 78 14.03 0.73 2.25
N PRO A 79 13.95 -0.29 1.38
CA PRO A 79 15.03 -1.25 1.18
C PRO A 79 16.34 -0.63 0.67
N TRP A 80 16.27 0.52 0.02
CA TRP A 80 17.43 1.29 -0.41
C TRP A 80 18.30 1.81 0.74
N TRP A 81 17.75 1.84 1.95
CA TRP A 81 18.47 2.21 3.14
C TRP A 81 19.23 1.05 3.79
N SER A 82 19.15 -0.17 3.21
CA SER A 82 19.76 -1.38 3.78
C SER A 82 21.19 -1.19 4.21
N ASN A 83 22.07 -0.74 3.32
CA ASN A 83 23.49 -0.51 3.63
C ASN A 83 23.70 0.51 4.76
N MET A 84 22.86 1.54 4.81
CA MET A 84 22.92 2.52 5.89
C MET A 84 22.43 1.92 7.20
N MET A 85 21.32 1.18 7.19
CA MET A 85 20.74 0.56 8.38
C MET A 85 21.65 -0.50 9.00
N MET A 86 22.32 -1.30 8.18
CA MET A 86 23.31 -2.27 8.65
C MET A 86 24.49 -1.65 9.40
N SER A 87 24.81 -0.37 9.15
CA SER A 87 25.87 0.32 9.87
C SER A 87 25.52 0.67 11.31
N PHE A 88 24.27 0.45 11.74
CA PHE A 88 23.83 0.60 13.11
C PHE A 88 23.76 -0.79 13.76
N ASN A 89 24.38 -0.94 14.91
CA ASN A 89 24.38 -2.20 15.64
C ASN A 89 23.06 -2.38 16.43
N VAL A 90 21.94 -2.38 15.72
CA VAL A 90 20.58 -2.51 16.27
C VAL A 90 19.83 -3.55 15.43
N PRO A 91 19.03 -4.45 16.03
CA PRO A 91 18.20 -5.41 15.30
C PRO A 91 17.29 -4.73 14.28
N LEU A 92 17.16 -5.30 13.08
CA LEU A 92 16.46 -4.71 11.93
C LEU A 92 15.23 -5.51 11.51
N ILE A 93 14.16 -4.80 11.19
CA ILE A 93 12.99 -5.30 10.46
C ILE A 93 12.80 -4.43 9.22
N CYS A 94 12.76 -5.04 8.05
CA CYS A 94 12.48 -4.36 6.78
C CYS A 94 11.11 -4.76 6.26
N ILE A 95 10.22 -3.79 6.04
CA ILE A 95 8.92 -4.00 5.41
C ILE A 95 9.00 -3.56 3.95
N MET A 96 8.78 -4.50 3.04
CA MET A 96 8.87 -4.29 1.60
C MET A 96 7.48 -3.97 1.02
N HIS A 97 7.19 -2.68 0.85
CA HIS A 97 5.91 -2.19 0.32
C HIS A 97 5.84 -2.22 -1.21
N GLU A 98 6.93 -1.91 -1.87
CA GLU A 98 6.96 -1.86 -3.33
C GLU A 98 7.46 -3.15 -3.93
N PRO A 99 6.90 -3.56 -5.08
CA PRO A 99 7.51 -4.61 -5.87
C PRO A 99 8.85 -4.09 -6.40
N LEU A 100 9.95 -4.52 -5.80
CA LEU A 100 11.30 -4.17 -6.22
C LEU A 100 11.59 -4.54 -7.69
N VAL A 101 10.72 -5.31 -8.29
CA VAL A 101 10.78 -5.79 -9.69
C VAL A 101 10.67 -4.68 -10.72
N ARG A 102 10.20 -3.50 -10.30
CA ARG A 102 9.73 -2.49 -11.24
C ARG A 102 10.85 -1.62 -11.80
N ASP A 103 11.80 -1.24 -10.95
CA ASP A 103 12.80 -0.23 -11.24
C ASP A 103 14.24 -0.70 -10.97
N ILE A 104 14.41 -1.91 -10.41
CA ILE A 104 15.71 -2.40 -10.01
C ILE A 104 16.19 -3.46 -10.98
N ARG A 105 17.43 -3.32 -11.39
CA ARG A 105 18.15 -4.40 -12.03
C ARG A 105 18.22 -5.59 -11.08
N MET A 106 17.95 -6.79 -11.58
CA MET A 106 17.93 -8.03 -10.80
C MET A 106 19.19 -8.22 -9.92
N VAL A 107 20.33 -7.68 -10.39
CA VAL A 107 21.61 -7.72 -9.66
C VAL A 107 21.58 -6.84 -8.42
N GLU A 108 21.02 -5.63 -8.52
CA GLU A 108 20.91 -4.70 -7.37
C GLU A 108 19.98 -5.26 -6.29
N LEU A 109 18.87 -5.85 -6.71
CA LEU A 109 17.97 -6.53 -5.77
C LEU A 109 18.65 -7.69 -5.06
N GLY A 110 19.42 -8.51 -5.78
CA GLY A 110 20.21 -9.59 -5.19
C GLY A 110 21.18 -9.09 -4.14
N ILE A 111 21.85 -7.96 -4.40
CA ILE A 111 22.77 -7.33 -3.46
C ILE A 111 22.02 -6.87 -2.19
N ILE A 112 20.91 -6.15 -2.34
CA ILE A 112 20.11 -5.66 -1.21
C ILE A 112 19.61 -6.83 -0.35
N LEU A 113 19.05 -7.89 -0.96
CA LEU A 113 18.56 -9.06 -0.23
C LEU A 113 19.69 -9.80 0.51
N ARG A 114 20.86 -9.95 -0.14
CA ARG A 114 22.04 -10.54 0.50
C ARG A 114 22.48 -9.70 1.69
N ASP A 115 22.66 -8.41 1.51
CA ASP A 115 23.11 -7.49 2.54
C ASP A 115 22.15 -7.50 3.74
N LEU A 116 20.83 -7.45 3.50
CA LEU A 116 19.83 -7.57 4.56
C LEU A 116 19.89 -8.94 5.27
N ASN A 117 20.12 -10.03 4.52
CA ASN A 117 20.29 -11.36 5.10
C ASN A 117 21.54 -11.42 5.99
N ASP A 118 22.67 -10.93 5.51
CA ASP A 118 23.96 -10.97 6.23
C ASP A 118 23.92 -10.10 7.50
N SER A 119 23.08 -9.07 7.52
CA SER A 119 22.84 -8.26 8.72
C SER A 119 21.90 -8.91 9.74
N GLY A 120 21.36 -10.10 9.46
CA GLY A 120 20.32 -10.74 10.28
C GLY A 120 19.01 -9.97 10.30
N CYS A 121 18.74 -9.11 9.32
CA CYS A 121 17.47 -8.38 9.20
C CYS A 121 16.31 -9.34 8.94
N HIS A 122 15.16 -9.09 9.55
CA HIS A 122 13.92 -9.76 9.20
C HIS A 122 13.21 -9.00 8.07
N ILE A 123 12.95 -9.68 6.96
CA ILE A 123 12.31 -9.11 5.77
C ILE A 123 10.88 -9.62 5.69
N HIS A 124 9.93 -8.70 5.63
CA HIS A 124 8.50 -8.98 5.44
C HIS A 124 7.97 -8.25 4.20
N PHE A 125 7.14 -8.93 3.44
CA PHE A 125 6.51 -8.37 2.25
C PHE A 125 5.04 -8.04 2.53
N VAL A 126 4.52 -7.00 1.89
CA VAL A 126 3.09 -6.66 2.02
C VAL A 126 2.19 -7.46 1.09
N SER A 127 2.76 -8.21 0.14
CA SER A 127 2.02 -9.07 -0.77
C SER A 127 2.63 -10.47 -0.80
N PRO A 128 1.81 -11.55 -0.70
CA PRO A 128 2.27 -12.93 -0.88
C PRO A 128 2.91 -13.17 -2.25
N ASP A 129 2.42 -12.52 -3.32
CA ASP A 129 2.99 -12.68 -4.66
C ASP A 129 4.40 -12.10 -4.71
N GLN A 130 4.63 -10.95 -4.07
CA GLN A 130 5.98 -10.40 -3.90
C GLN A 130 6.87 -11.34 -3.09
N LEU A 131 6.34 -11.89 -1.99
CA LEU A 131 7.07 -12.85 -1.17
C LEU A 131 7.49 -14.07 -1.99
N GLU A 132 6.57 -14.66 -2.76
CA GLU A 132 6.87 -15.82 -3.60
C GLU A 132 7.86 -15.49 -4.70
N PHE A 133 7.68 -14.36 -5.38
CA PHE A 133 8.61 -13.88 -6.38
C PHE A 133 10.03 -13.75 -5.81
N HIS A 134 10.18 -13.09 -4.65
CA HIS A 134 11.49 -12.89 -4.03
C HIS A 134 12.09 -14.19 -3.51
N ARG A 135 11.28 -15.12 -2.99
CA ARG A 135 11.74 -16.48 -2.63
C ARG A 135 12.25 -17.25 -3.83
N ASN A 136 11.56 -17.17 -4.96
CA ASN A 136 11.96 -17.84 -6.19
C ASN A 136 13.21 -17.23 -6.81
N MET A 137 13.34 -15.92 -6.78
CA MET A 137 14.56 -15.23 -7.18
C MET A 137 15.72 -15.63 -6.30
N ALA A 138 15.51 -15.57 -5.04
CA ALA A 138 16.49 -15.88 -4.05
C ALA A 138 17.03 -17.31 -4.24
N LYS A 139 16.22 -18.32 -4.55
CA LYS A 139 16.68 -19.68 -4.90
C LYS A 139 17.61 -19.72 -6.13
N ARG A 140 17.59 -18.70 -6.99
CA ARG A 140 18.43 -18.62 -8.20
C ARG A 140 19.78 -17.94 -7.94
N ILE A 141 19.90 -17.22 -6.82
CA ILE A 141 21.14 -16.56 -6.42
C ILE A 141 21.91 -17.57 -5.56
N LYS A 142 23.00 -18.12 -6.09
CA LYS A 142 23.88 -19.01 -5.32
C LYS A 142 24.38 -18.28 -4.07
N ASP A 143 24.41 -18.98 -2.96
CA ASP A 143 24.97 -18.54 -1.68
C ASP A 143 24.12 -17.56 -0.85
N VAL A 144 22.88 -17.25 -1.22
CA VAL A 144 21.97 -16.51 -0.35
C VAL A 144 21.15 -17.46 0.50
N GLN A 145 21.45 -17.54 1.79
CA GLN A 145 20.58 -18.20 2.75
C GLN A 145 19.34 -17.33 3.02
N PHE A 146 18.14 -17.88 2.84
CA PHE A 146 16.86 -17.16 2.89
C PHE A 146 16.28 -16.99 4.29
N GLY A 147 17.09 -17.17 5.34
CA GLY A 147 16.67 -16.98 6.72
C GLY A 147 16.09 -15.59 7.04
N ALA A 148 16.51 -14.58 6.30
CA ALA A 148 16.02 -13.21 6.48
C ALA A 148 14.55 -13.01 6.01
N ILE A 149 14.10 -13.76 4.98
CA ILE A 149 12.73 -13.64 4.47
C ILE A 149 11.78 -14.43 5.38
N LYS A 150 11.08 -13.72 6.25
CA LYS A 150 10.22 -14.32 7.30
C LYS A 150 8.79 -14.56 6.83
N GLY A 151 8.19 -13.66 6.06
CA GLY A 151 6.83 -13.84 5.63
C GLY A 151 6.20 -12.60 5.01
N PHE A 152 4.89 -12.51 5.12
CA PHE A 152 4.15 -11.34 4.70
C PHE A 152 3.51 -10.64 5.90
N ILE A 153 3.18 -9.37 5.71
CA ILE A 153 2.53 -8.51 6.69
C ILE A 153 1.38 -7.75 6.03
N ASN A 154 0.25 -7.66 6.71
CA ASN A 154 -0.84 -6.79 6.27
C ASN A 154 -0.44 -5.32 6.53
N PRO A 155 -0.38 -4.47 5.49
CA PRO A 155 0.08 -3.09 5.66
C PRO A 155 -1.00 -2.13 6.15
N SER A 156 -2.26 -2.56 6.33
CA SER A 156 -3.36 -1.67 6.70
C SER A 156 -4.52 -2.44 7.32
N PHE A 157 -5.37 -1.71 8.03
CA PHE A 157 -6.63 -2.18 8.57
C PHE A 157 -7.78 -1.26 8.16
N LEU A 158 -9.01 -1.70 8.38
CA LEU A 158 -10.23 -0.92 8.19
C LEU A 158 -10.70 -0.35 9.53
N PRO A 159 -11.09 0.94 9.58
CA PRO A 159 -11.82 1.50 10.72
C PRO A 159 -13.14 0.78 10.95
N ASP A 160 -13.60 0.73 12.19
CA ASP A 160 -14.87 0.10 12.54
C ASP A 160 -16.08 0.88 11.99
N ASP A 161 -15.91 2.20 11.79
CA ASP A 161 -16.92 3.15 11.33
C ASP A 161 -16.91 3.36 9.80
N MET A 162 -16.46 2.37 9.02
CA MET A 162 -16.53 2.45 7.55
C MET A 162 -17.94 2.79 7.07
N PRO A 163 -18.11 3.80 6.19
CA PRO A 163 -19.43 4.18 5.70
C PRO A 163 -20.06 3.07 4.89
N TYR A 164 -21.39 3.00 4.98
CA TYR A 164 -22.22 2.13 4.16
C TYR A 164 -23.40 2.94 3.64
N SER A 165 -23.65 2.92 2.35
CA SER A 165 -24.74 3.67 1.73
C SER A 165 -25.71 2.77 0.97
N SER A 166 -27.01 2.97 1.17
CA SER A 166 -28.07 2.42 0.33
C SER A 166 -28.37 3.31 -0.89
N ASP A 167 -27.96 4.59 -0.86
CA ASP A 167 -28.11 5.55 -1.96
C ASP A 167 -26.94 5.41 -2.93
N LEU A 168 -27.13 4.61 -3.98
CA LEU A 168 -26.13 4.28 -4.98
C LEU A 168 -26.29 5.17 -6.20
N ILE A 169 -25.40 6.14 -6.34
CA ILE A 169 -25.45 7.15 -7.41
C ILE A 169 -24.46 6.88 -8.55
N TYR A 170 -23.39 6.14 -8.29
CA TYR A 170 -22.40 5.78 -9.31
C TYR A 170 -22.51 4.30 -9.67
N ASP A 171 -22.51 3.99 -10.96
CA ASP A 171 -22.45 2.60 -11.42
C ASP A 171 -21.06 2.02 -11.18
N VAL A 172 -20.02 2.81 -11.42
CA VAL A 172 -18.64 2.42 -11.15
C VAL A 172 -17.80 3.61 -10.68
N SER A 173 -16.97 3.39 -9.68
CA SER A 173 -15.96 4.37 -9.23
C SER A 173 -14.57 3.80 -9.25
N THR A 174 -13.57 4.69 -9.26
CA THR A 174 -12.15 4.36 -9.08
C THR A 174 -11.43 5.47 -8.35
N VAL A 175 -10.35 5.10 -7.67
CA VAL A 175 -9.45 6.03 -6.99
C VAL A 175 -8.01 5.76 -7.41
N GLY A 176 -7.28 6.79 -7.76
CA GLY A 176 -5.87 6.63 -8.08
C GLY A 176 -5.15 7.94 -8.32
N ARG A 177 -3.82 7.90 -8.26
CA ARG A 177 -3.01 9.02 -8.69
C ARG A 177 -3.29 9.30 -10.16
N CYS A 178 -3.27 10.60 -10.53
CA CYS A 178 -3.47 11.02 -11.90
C CYS A 178 -2.17 10.80 -12.71
N ASP A 179 -1.88 9.55 -13.04
CA ASP A 179 -0.73 9.16 -13.86
C ASP A 179 -1.06 7.96 -14.76
N ASN A 180 -0.22 7.70 -15.76
CA ASN A 180 -0.40 6.60 -16.71
C ASN A 180 -0.34 5.21 -16.09
N GLU A 181 0.26 5.07 -14.92
CA GLU A 181 0.40 3.80 -14.24
C GLU A 181 -0.90 3.39 -13.58
N LYS A 182 -1.42 4.25 -12.68
CA LYS A 182 -2.72 4.05 -12.02
C LYS A 182 -3.85 4.23 -13.02
N ALA A 183 -3.69 5.12 -14.00
CA ALA A 183 -4.63 5.40 -15.09
C ALA A 183 -6.11 5.43 -14.64
N PRO A 184 -6.50 6.25 -13.66
CA PRO A 184 -7.87 6.24 -13.15
C PRO A 184 -8.91 6.59 -14.20
N PHE A 185 -8.57 7.41 -15.20
CA PHE A 185 -9.48 7.76 -16.29
C PHE A 185 -9.76 6.62 -17.29
N LEU A 186 -9.10 5.47 -17.13
CA LEU A 186 -9.36 4.32 -17.99
C LEU A 186 -10.85 3.88 -17.94
N ILE A 187 -11.51 3.99 -16.80
CA ILE A 187 -12.96 3.67 -16.71
C ILE A 187 -13.80 4.62 -17.57
N HIS A 188 -13.47 5.92 -17.60
CA HIS A 188 -14.17 6.88 -18.47
C HIS A 188 -13.92 6.57 -19.94
N GLN A 189 -12.67 6.25 -20.30
CA GLN A 189 -12.31 5.86 -21.69
C GLN A 189 -13.06 4.61 -22.14
N LYS A 190 -13.19 3.60 -21.25
CA LYS A 190 -13.95 2.37 -21.53
C LYS A 190 -15.45 2.63 -21.73
N LEU A 191 -16.00 3.52 -20.91
CA LEU A 191 -17.42 3.84 -20.92
C LEU A 191 -17.81 5.01 -21.84
N ARG A 192 -16.89 5.53 -22.65
CA ARG A 192 -17.12 6.75 -23.47
C ARG A 192 -18.37 6.70 -24.36
N ASN A 193 -18.77 5.52 -24.81
CA ASN A 193 -19.94 5.32 -25.67
C ASN A 193 -21.22 4.98 -24.90
N SER A 194 -21.12 4.72 -23.59
CA SER A 194 -22.28 4.46 -22.74
C SER A 194 -22.92 5.77 -22.28
N SER A 195 -24.19 5.97 -22.52
CA SER A 195 -24.91 7.21 -22.19
C SER A 195 -25.60 7.19 -20.83
N ASP A 196 -25.79 6.01 -20.24
CA ASP A 196 -26.65 5.76 -19.08
C ASP A 196 -25.91 5.22 -17.84
N LEU A 197 -24.61 4.91 -17.94
CA LEU A 197 -23.81 4.56 -16.78
C LEU A 197 -23.11 5.79 -16.18
N ASN A 198 -23.30 6.01 -14.90
CA ASN A 198 -22.59 7.03 -14.14
C ASN A 198 -21.24 6.49 -13.66
N SER A 199 -20.15 7.13 -14.02
CA SER A 199 -18.82 6.75 -13.55
C SER A 199 -18.13 7.88 -12.80
N LEU A 200 -17.44 7.56 -11.70
CA LEU A 200 -16.71 8.50 -10.87
C LEU A 200 -15.21 8.16 -10.85
N VAL A 201 -14.40 9.14 -11.21
CA VAL A 201 -12.93 9.12 -11.02
C VAL A 201 -12.58 10.06 -9.89
N MET A 202 -11.93 9.55 -8.85
CA MET A 202 -11.36 10.34 -7.77
C MET A 202 -9.84 10.30 -7.87
N THR A 203 -9.22 11.47 -7.86
CA THR A 203 -7.78 11.60 -8.02
C THR A 203 -7.23 12.75 -7.20
N ASN A 204 -5.92 12.80 -7.06
CA ASN A 204 -5.25 13.94 -6.45
C ASN A 204 -5.26 15.18 -7.35
N ASP A 205 -4.87 16.33 -6.82
CA ASP A 205 -4.87 17.62 -7.52
C ASP A 205 -3.88 17.73 -8.69
N GLY A 206 -3.16 16.66 -9.02
CA GLY A 206 -2.25 16.64 -10.18
C GLY A 206 -0.99 17.48 -10.02
N VAL A 207 -0.64 17.92 -8.82
CA VAL A 207 0.58 18.71 -8.57
C VAL A 207 1.81 17.81 -8.47
N TYR A 208 2.01 16.96 -9.47
CA TYR A 208 3.31 16.34 -9.67
C TYR A 208 4.11 17.18 -10.67
N LYS A 209 5.35 17.48 -10.35
CA LYS A 209 6.30 18.18 -11.23
C LYS A 209 6.79 17.32 -12.41
N SER A 210 6.00 16.34 -12.84
CA SER A 210 6.33 15.44 -13.94
C SER A 210 5.53 15.86 -15.18
N SER A 211 6.21 16.06 -16.30
CA SER A 211 5.57 16.34 -17.60
C SER A 211 4.55 15.28 -17.98
N THR A 212 4.88 14.00 -17.76
CA THR A 212 4.00 12.88 -18.09
C THR A 212 2.69 12.85 -17.30
N VAL A 213 2.68 13.38 -16.06
CA VAL A 213 1.45 13.53 -15.27
C VAL A 213 0.62 14.70 -15.79
N ASN A 214 1.27 15.81 -16.13
CA ASN A 214 0.57 16.97 -16.67
C ASN A 214 -0.08 16.66 -18.01
N ASP A 215 0.60 15.93 -18.90
CA ASP A 215 0.05 15.48 -20.18
C ASP A 215 -1.17 14.58 -19.95
N TYR A 216 -1.07 13.60 -19.05
CA TYR A 216 -2.19 12.72 -18.71
C TYR A 216 -3.39 13.50 -18.13
N VAL A 217 -3.14 14.52 -17.31
CA VAL A 217 -4.20 15.39 -16.77
C VAL A 217 -4.85 16.20 -17.87
N GLN A 218 -4.08 16.77 -18.80
CA GLN A 218 -4.58 17.58 -19.92
C GLN A 218 -5.42 16.73 -20.87
N ASP A 219 -4.96 15.54 -21.23
CA ASP A 219 -5.66 14.61 -22.11
C ASP A 219 -7.02 14.16 -21.55
N ASN A 220 -7.23 14.27 -20.23
CA ASN A 220 -8.43 13.82 -19.54
C ASN A 220 -9.23 14.97 -18.87
N GLN A 221 -9.11 16.21 -19.32
CA GLN A 221 -9.90 17.35 -18.80
C GLN A 221 -11.31 17.46 -19.40
N HIS A 222 -11.59 16.77 -20.49
CA HIS A 222 -12.80 16.93 -21.29
C HIS A 222 -14.00 16.11 -20.80
N TRP A 223 -13.82 15.29 -19.75
CA TRP A 223 -14.90 14.44 -19.25
C TRP A 223 -15.96 15.28 -18.53
N THR A 224 -17.22 15.07 -18.95
CA THR A 224 -18.41 15.70 -18.39
C THR A 224 -19.45 14.62 -18.06
N GLU A 225 -20.54 14.98 -17.42
CA GLU A 225 -21.61 14.05 -17.11
C GLU A 225 -22.00 13.17 -18.30
N PRO A 226 -22.29 11.90 -18.05
CA PRO A 226 -22.32 11.17 -16.78
C PRO A 226 -20.93 10.65 -16.29
N ARG A 227 -19.84 11.28 -16.70
CA ARG A 227 -18.46 10.97 -16.32
C ARG A 227 -17.98 12.00 -15.30
N HIS A 228 -18.09 11.66 -14.02
CA HIS A 228 -17.77 12.58 -12.93
C HIS A 228 -16.28 12.48 -12.56
N THR A 229 -15.65 13.62 -12.37
CA THR A 229 -14.25 13.69 -11.88
C THR A 229 -14.16 14.56 -10.65
N MET A 230 -13.59 14.03 -9.57
CA MET A 230 -13.31 14.75 -8.33
C MET A 230 -11.82 14.76 -8.03
N ARG A 231 -11.31 15.88 -7.55
CA ARG A 231 -9.86 16.04 -7.32
C ARG A 231 -9.60 16.55 -5.91
N GLY A 232 -8.52 16.03 -5.31
CA GLY A 232 -7.99 16.53 -4.05
C GLY A 232 -8.99 16.44 -2.88
N LEU A 233 -9.86 15.43 -2.88
CA LEU A 233 -10.78 15.20 -1.77
C LEU A 233 -10.03 14.73 -0.53
N PRO A 234 -10.49 15.09 0.68
CA PRO A 234 -10.10 14.43 1.91
C PRO A 234 -10.41 12.92 1.84
N HIS A 235 -9.60 12.11 2.51
CA HIS A 235 -9.77 10.65 2.48
C HIS A 235 -11.17 10.19 2.93
N SER A 236 -11.74 10.82 3.95
CA SER A 236 -13.10 10.52 4.42
C SER A 236 -14.18 10.74 3.34
N GLU A 237 -14.06 11.82 2.56
CA GLU A 237 -14.97 12.09 1.45
C GLU A 237 -14.77 11.08 0.30
N VAL A 238 -13.52 10.68 0.03
CA VAL A 238 -13.23 9.62 -0.95
C VAL A 238 -13.96 8.33 -0.57
N ILE A 239 -13.87 7.91 0.69
CA ILE A 239 -14.52 6.70 1.19
C ILE A 239 -16.05 6.82 1.15
N GLU A 240 -16.60 8.00 1.48
CA GLU A 240 -18.03 8.26 1.36
C GLU A 240 -18.50 8.10 -0.09
N HIS A 241 -17.80 8.69 -1.06
CA HIS A 241 -18.14 8.52 -2.48
C HIS A 241 -18.00 7.07 -2.96
N ILE A 242 -16.98 6.34 -2.50
CA ILE A 242 -16.85 4.90 -2.78
C ILE A 242 -18.09 4.17 -2.28
N SER A 243 -18.56 4.42 -1.05
CA SER A 243 -19.71 3.74 -0.44
C SER A 243 -21.00 3.89 -1.24
N ARG A 244 -21.11 4.96 -2.03
CA ARG A 244 -22.25 5.29 -2.92
C ARG A 244 -22.11 4.73 -4.34
N SER A 245 -21.17 3.82 -4.56
CA SER A 245 -20.94 3.16 -5.85
C SER A 245 -21.52 1.76 -5.85
N LYS A 246 -22.04 1.31 -7.00
CA LYS A 246 -22.49 -0.09 -7.19
C LYS A 246 -21.31 -1.03 -7.30
N VAL A 247 -20.22 -0.57 -7.96
CA VAL A 247 -18.99 -1.32 -8.17
C VAL A 247 -17.79 -0.38 -8.03
N PHE A 248 -16.71 -0.87 -7.45
CA PHE A 248 -15.40 -0.20 -7.47
C PHE A 248 -14.49 -0.87 -8.51
N CYS A 249 -13.68 -0.09 -9.23
CA CYS A 249 -12.73 -0.63 -10.20
C CYS A 249 -11.30 -0.25 -9.81
N SER A 250 -10.44 -1.25 -9.56
CA SER A 250 -9.01 -1.05 -9.44
C SER A 250 -8.38 -1.15 -10.83
N THR A 251 -7.89 -0.02 -11.34
CA THR A 251 -7.39 0.09 -12.72
C THR A 251 -5.92 -0.29 -12.89
N TRP A 252 -5.19 -0.45 -11.79
CA TRP A 252 -3.76 -0.75 -11.86
C TRP A 252 -3.43 -2.23 -11.61
N PRO A 253 -2.95 -2.96 -12.62
CA PRO A 253 -2.71 -4.41 -12.51
C PRO A 253 -1.51 -4.79 -11.64
N LYS A 254 -0.69 -3.82 -11.20
CA LYS A 254 0.53 -4.06 -10.41
C LYS A 254 0.40 -3.55 -8.98
N GLU A 255 -0.81 -3.55 -8.42
CA GLU A 255 -1.00 -3.22 -7.00
C GLU A 255 -0.21 -4.16 -6.09
N SER A 256 0.44 -3.59 -5.07
CA SER A 256 1.14 -4.38 -4.06
C SER A 256 0.18 -4.96 -3.01
N TRP A 257 -0.86 -4.19 -2.64
CA TRP A 257 -1.88 -4.59 -1.68
C TRP A 257 -3.28 -4.19 -2.13
N GLY A 258 -3.48 -2.94 -2.57
CA GLY A 258 -4.78 -2.41 -2.98
C GLY A 258 -5.61 -1.89 -1.81
N ILE A 259 -5.08 -0.92 -1.07
CA ILE A 259 -5.78 -0.31 0.07
C ILE A 259 -7.16 0.20 -0.34
N THR A 260 -7.29 0.90 -1.46
CA THR A 260 -8.57 1.44 -1.94
C THR A 260 -9.57 0.35 -2.32
N ALA A 261 -9.11 -0.80 -2.84
CA ALA A 261 -9.96 -1.96 -3.09
C ALA A 261 -10.44 -2.59 -1.76
N MET A 262 -9.58 -2.66 -0.76
CA MET A 262 -9.93 -3.09 0.59
C MET A 262 -10.98 -2.17 1.23
N GLU A 263 -10.80 -0.86 1.10
CA GLU A 263 -11.73 0.16 1.60
C GLU A 263 -13.09 0.06 0.89
N ALA A 264 -13.11 -0.14 -0.43
CA ALA A 264 -14.34 -0.36 -1.18
C ALA A 264 -15.10 -1.60 -0.69
N LEU A 265 -14.40 -2.72 -0.53
CA LEU A 265 -14.99 -3.94 0.02
C LEU A 265 -15.48 -3.74 1.47
N GLY A 266 -14.75 -2.96 2.28
CA GLY A 266 -15.17 -2.57 3.63
C GLY A 266 -16.45 -1.71 3.67
N CYS A 267 -16.72 -0.95 2.60
CA CYS A 267 -17.98 -0.24 2.37
C CYS A 267 -19.07 -1.13 1.77
N GLY A 268 -18.83 -2.42 1.57
CA GLY A 268 -19.78 -3.33 0.92
C GLY A 268 -19.85 -3.16 -0.61
N VAL A 269 -18.83 -2.56 -1.22
CA VAL A 269 -18.79 -2.32 -2.66
C VAL A 269 -17.96 -3.40 -3.34
N PRO A 270 -18.57 -4.27 -4.18
CA PRO A 270 -17.86 -5.31 -4.91
C PRO A 270 -16.85 -4.69 -5.87
N THR A 271 -15.75 -5.38 -6.12
CA THR A 271 -14.60 -4.79 -6.80
C THR A 271 -14.27 -5.50 -8.12
N ILE A 272 -14.13 -4.72 -9.21
CA ILE A 272 -13.51 -5.18 -10.45
C ILE A 272 -12.02 -4.92 -10.38
N LEU A 273 -11.22 -5.94 -10.64
CA LEU A 273 -9.76 -5.87 -10.69
C LEU A 273 -9.29 -5.95 -12.14
N MET A 274 -8.71 -4.86 -12.65
CA MET A 274 -8.12 -4.87 -13.99
C MET A 274 -6.76 -5.55 -13.95
N THR A 275 -6.66 -6.71 -14.60
CA THR A 275 -5.41 -7.48 -14.68
C THR A 275 -4.58 -7.07 -15.89
N GLY A 276 -3.27 -7.37 -15.83
CA GLY A 276 -2.37 -7.35 -16.97
C GLY A 276 -2.40 -8.66 -17.76
N ASP A 277 -1.33 -8.91 -18.50
CA ASP A 277 -1.23 -10.12 -19.32
C ASP A 277 -1.12 -11.43 -18.51
N ASN A 278 -0.78 -11.37 -17.22
CA ASN A 278 -0.60 -12.54 -16.35
C ASN A 278 -1.86 -12.92 -15.54
N ASP A 279 -2.97 -12.25 -15.74
CA ASP A 279 -4.23 -12.47 -15.01
C ASP A 279 -4.13 -12.55 -13.47
N ILE A 280 -3.08 -11.94 -12.89
CA ILE A 280 -2.84 -11.85 -11.45
C ILE A 280 -3.00 -10.39 -11.02
N HIS A 281 -3.72 -10.18 -9.92
CA HIS A 281 -3.86 -8.87 -9.30
C HIS A 281 -3.67 -9.00 -7.78
N ALA A 282 -2.67 -8.34 -7.23
CA ALA A 282 -2.34 -8.48 -5.81
C ALA A 282 -3.51 -8.11 -4.87
N SER A 283 -4.40 -7.22 -5.31
CA SER A 283 -5.61 -6.88 -4.52
C SER A 283 -6.61 -8.05 -4.36
N GLU A 284 -6.42 -9.19 -5.04
CA GLU A 284 -7.24 -10.39 -4.79
C GLU A 284 -7.17 -10.83 -3.33
N ILE A 285 -6.02 -10.57 -2.70
CA ILE A 285 -5.76 -10.96 -1.31
C ILE A 285 -6.58 -10.14 -0.30
N VAL A 286 -6.97 -8.91 -0.64
CA VAL A 286 -7.74 -8.08 0.28
C VAL A 286 -9.20 -8.55 0.38
N ALA A 287 -9.74 -9.17 -0.64
CA ALA A 287 -11.09 -9.72 -0.60
C ALA A 287 -11.20 -10.87 0.43
N ALA A 288 -12.29 -10.89 1.17
CA ALA A 288 -12.59 -11.97 2.11
C ALA A 288 -13.10 -13.23 1.40
N SER A 289 -13.68 -13.08 0.21
CA SER A 289 -14.15 -14.18 -0.65
C SER A 289 -13.80 -13.91 -2.11
N ARG A 290 -13.53 -14.99 -2.86
CA ARG A 290 -13.31 -14.94 -4.32
C ARG A 290 -14.52 -14.36 -5.07
N SER A 291 -15.71 -14.51 -4.53
CA SER A 291 -16.94 -13.97 -5.12
C SER A 291 -17.11 -12.45 -4.96
N HIS A 292 -16.31 -11.79 -4.12
CA HIS A 292 -16.43 -10.35 -3.87
C HIS A 292 -15.74 -9.48 -4.93
N TYR A 293 -15.01 -10.11 -5.83
CA TYR A 293 -14.36 -9.39 -6.93
C TYR A 293 -14.51 -10.13 -8.25
N PHE A 294 -14.36 -9.39 -9.34
CA PHE A 294 -14.32 -9.89 -10.70
C PHE A 294 -13.00 -9.45 -11.36
N LYS A 295 -12.35 -10.32 -12.10
CA LYS A 295 -11.14 -9.99 -12.86
C LYS A 295 -11.48 -9.73 -14.32
N ILE A 296 -10.94 -8.65 -14.88
CA ILE A 296 -11.05 -8.33 -16.29
C ILE A 296 -9.69 -7.87 -16.82
N ASN A 297 -9.36 -8.25 -18.04
CA ASN A 297 -8.13 -7.77 -18.66
C ASN A 297 -8.21 -6.26 -18.91
N ARG A 298 -7.17 -5.51 -18.55
CA ARG A 298 -7.09 -4.05 -18.79
C ARG A 298 -7.25 -3.68 -20.26
N LYS A 299 -6.92 -4.61 -21.19
CA LYS A 299 -7.05 -4.43 -22.64
C LYS A 299 -8.45 -4.77 -23.17
N CYS A 300 -9.43 -5.17 -22.32
CA CYS A 300 -10.80 -5.46 -22.73
C CYS A 300 -11.41 -4.31 -23.55
N SER A 301 -12.42 -4.59 -24.36
CA SER A 301 -13.16 -3.54 -25.09
C SER A 301 -14.00 -2.68 -24.13
N GLY A 302 -14.51 -1.54 -24.63
CA GLY A 302 -15.47 -0.73 -23.87
C GLY A 302 -16.76 -1.49 -23.58
N ASP A 303 -17.29 -2.18 -24.58
CA ASP A 303 -18.54 -2.95 -24.47
C ASP A 303 -18.41 -4.13 -23.47
N GLU A 304 -17.25 -4.81 -23.49
CA GLU A 304 -16.96 -5.87 -22.53
C GLU A 304 -16.88 -5.33 -21.10
N PHE A 305 -16.23 -4.18 -20.90
CA PHE A 305 -16.17 -3.53 -19.61
C PHE A 305 -17.55 -3.07 -19.12
N GLU A 306 -18.34 -2.44 -19.99
CA GLU A 306 -19.71 -2.01 -19.69
C GLU A 306 -20.58 -3.18 -19.27
N THR A 307 -20.59 -4.26 -20.05
CA THR A 307 -21.33 -5.48 -19.75
C THR A 307 -20.90 -6.04 -18.39
N THR A 308 -19.61 -6.12 -18.11
CA THR A 308 -19.08 -6.58 -16.84
C THR A 308 -19.56 -5.73 -15.66
N VAL A 309 -19.53 -4.40 -15.78
CA VAL A 309 -20.03 -3.49 -14.72
C VAL A 309 -21.48 -3.75 -14.42
N ARG A 310 -22.33 -3.85 -15.46
CA ARG A 310 -23.79 -4.08 -15.31
C ARG A 310 -24.10 -5.42 -14.65
N GLU A 311 -23.56 -6.49 -15.19
CA GLU A 311 -23.83 -7.85 -14.69
C GLU A 311 -23.30 -8.05 -13.27
N PHE A 312 -22.09 -7.56 -12.98
CA PHE A 312 -21.51 -7.68 -11.67
C PHE A 312 -22.26 -6.85 -10.63
N ALA A 313 -22.69 -5.62 -10.97
CA ALA A 313 -23.52 -4.80 -10.10
C ALA A 313 -24.85 -5.49 -9.75
N ILE A 314 -25.52 -6.09 -10.73
CA ILE A 314 -26.79 -6.83 -10.53
C ILE A 314 -26.54 -8.05 -9.63
N THR A 315 -25.53 -8.85 -9.94
CA THR A 315 -25.22 -10.08 -9.21
C THR A 315 -24.89 -9.80 -7.73
N MET A 316 -24.22 -8.69 -7.46
CA MET A 316 -23.71 -8.37 -6.13
C MET A 316 -24.64 -7.46 -5.31
N LYS A 317 -25.74 -6.98 -5.89
CA LYS A 317 -26.65 -6.02 -5.26
C LYS A 317 -27.11 -6.42 -3.85
N ASN A 318 -27.47 -7.68 -3.65
CA ASN A 318 -28.01 -8.20 -2.39
C ASN A 318 -26.92 -8.79 -1.46
N ARG A 319 -25.64 -8.64 -1.80
CA ARG A 319 -24.52 -9.19 -1.03
C ARG A 319 -23.65 -8.14 -0.38
N ARG A 320 -24.03 -6.87 -0.45
CA ARG A 320 -23.23 -5.77 0.05
C ARG A 320 -22.95 -5.85 1.55
N ASP A 321 -23.96 -6.25 2.35
CA ASP A 321 -23.80 -6.43 3.80
C ASP A 321 -22.78 -7.54 4.11
N GLU A 322 -22.91 -8.68 3.43
CA GLU A 322 -21.97 -9.80 3.54
C GLU A 322 -20.53 -9.38 3.18
N ILE A 323 -20.39 -8.62 2.08
CA ILE A 323 -19.06 -8.12 1.64
C ILE A 323 -18.45 -7.23 2.73
N ALA A 324 -19.22 -6.26 3.25
CA ALA A 324 -18.78 -5.34 4.28
C ALA A 324 -18.36 -6.07 5.55
N GLU A 325 -19.22 -6.93 6.09
CA GLU A 325 -19.00 -7.67 7.34
C GLU A 325 -17.74 -8.54 7.26
N MET A 326 -17.68 -9.42 6.24
CA MET A 326 -16.54 -10.32 6.08
C MET A 326 -15.22 -9.57 5.85
N THR A 327 -15.26 -8.44 5.14
CA THR A 327 -14.04 -7.67 4.86
C THR A 327 -13.56 -6.91 6.10
N ARG A 328 -14.47 -6.29 6.85
CA ARG A 328 -14.16 -5.61 8.11
C ARG A 328 -13.62 -6.59 9.15
N GLU A 329 -14.22 -7.78 9.27
CA GLU A 329 -13.70 -8.83 10.14
C GLU A 329 -12.29 -9.25 9.74
N LYS A 330 -12.05 -9.50 8.44
CA LYS A 330 -10.74 -9.89 7.92
C LYS A 330 -9.66 -8.85 8.19
N HIS A 331 -9.98 -7.58 8.03
CA HIS A 331 -9.05 -6.45 8.13
C HIS A 331 -9.27 -5.59 9.38
N SER A 332 -9.78 -6.16 10.45
CA SER A 332 -9.98 -5.46 11.72
C SER A 332 -8.65 -5.00 12.34
N LEU A 333 -8.71 -3.90 13.10
CA LEU A 333 -7.57 -3.37 13.84
C LEU A 333 -6.94 -4.43 14.75
N SER A 334 -7.74 -5.27 15.41
CA SER A 334 -7.24 -6.33 16.30
C SER A 334 -6.43 -7.38 15.57
N LYS A 335 -6.87 -7.82 14.38
CA LYS A 335 -6.13 -8.78 13.54
C LYS A 335 -4.85 -8.15 12.99
N TRP A 336 -4.91 -6.88 12.61
CA TRP A 336 -3.74 -6.15 12.15
C TRP A 336 -2.70 -6.00 13.27
N LYS A 337 -3.08 -5.56 14.47
CA LYS A 337 -2.20 -5.48 15.65
C LYS A 337 -1.54 -6.83 15.93
N SER A 338 -2.33 -7.90 15.99
CA SER A 338 -1.80 -9.25 16.21
C SER A 338 -0.78 -9.69 15.15
N CYS A 339 -0.93 -9.24 13.91
CA CYS A 339 0.05 -9.50 12.85
C CYS A 339 1.35 -8.73 13.10
N ILE A 340 1.27 -7.45 13.46
CA ILE A 340 2.42 -6.60 13.78
C ILE A 340 3.18 -7.14 15.01
N ASP A 341 2.46 -7.45 16.09
CA ASP A 341 3.04 -7.99 17.31
C ASP A 341 3.83 -9.28 17.04
N LYS A 342 3.29 -10.20 16.24
CA LYS A 342 4.00 -11.44 15.85
C LYS A 342 5.31 -11.15 15.11
N VAL A 343 5.34 -10.14 14.25
CA VAL A 343 6.56 -9.74 13.53
C VAL A 343 7.62 -9.22 14.49
N ILE A 344 7.19 -8.39 15.44
CA ILE A 344 8.05 -7.80 16.45
C ILE A 344 8.59 -8.88 17.41
N ASP A 345 7.72 -9.74 17.91
CA ASP A 345 8.09 -10.83 18.83
C ASP A 345 9.04 -11.84 18.18
N MET A 346 8.81 -12.18 16.91
CA MET A 346 9.71 -13.04 16.15
C MET A 346 11.13 -12.47 16.13
N ARG A 347 11.27 -11.17 15.87
CA ARG A 347 12.59 -10.51 15.84
C ARG A 347 13.23 -10.44 17.21
N TYR A 348 12.44 -10.15 18.24
CA TYR A 348 12.92 -10.09 19.62
C TYR A 348 13.41 -11.46 20.12
N SER A 349 12.71 -12.53 19.80
CA SER A 349 13.08 -13.90 20.17
C SER A 349 14.40 -14.35 19.51
N ASP A 350 14.60 -14.00 18.23
CA ASP A 350 15.83 -14.32 17.51
C ASP A 350 17.05 -13.52 18.06
N LYS A 351 16.82 -12.27 18.51
CA LYS A 351 17.87 -11.47 19.20
C LYS A 351 18.36 -12.19 20.47
N ASN A 352 17.44 -12.74 21.24
CA ASN A 352 17.78 -13.37 22.51
C ASN A 352 18.50 -14.73 22.32
N LYS A 353 18.16 -15.48 21.28
CA LYS A 353 18.87 -16.72 20.91
C LYS A 353 20.31 -16.46 20.52
N SER A 354 20.53 -15.45 19.68
CA SER A 354 21.92 -15.09 19.25
C SER A 354 22.80 -14.61 20.40
N ARG A 355 22.23 -14.03 21.47
CA ARG A 355 22.97 -13.63 22.67
C ARG A 355 23.30 -14.82 23.60
N SER A 356 22.40 -15.80 23.71
CA SER A 356 22.67 -17.01 24.50
C SER A 356 23.77 -17.87 23.88
N ASP A 357 23.76 -17.99 22.55
CA ASP A 357 24.78 -18.75 21.81
C ASP A 357 26.18 -18.13 21.91
N LEU A 358 26.27 -16.80 22.02
CA LEU A 358 27.55 -16.12 22.21
C LEU A 358 28.08 -16.25 23.65
N THR A 359 27.23 -16.43 24.63
CA THR A 359 27.64 -16.62 26.04
C THR A 359 28.23 -18.02 26.28
N GLU A 360 27.79 -19.03 25.55
CA GLU A 360 28.34 -20.39 25.61
C GLU A 360 29.71 -20.51 24.94
N PHE A 361 30.09 -19.58 24.06
CA PHE A 361 31.43 -19.57 23.45
C PHE A 361 32.52 -18.87 24.28
N PHE A 362 32.13 -18.18 25.36
CA PHE A 362 33.06 -17.44 26.24
C PHE A 362 33.12 -17.97 27.67
N THR A 363 32.45 -19.10 27.94
CA THR A 363 32.62 -19.88 29.18
C THR A 363 33.31 -21.20 28.91
#